data_048f83efc4e9f31e4bf1333832e41f67
#
_entry.id   048f83efc4e9f31e4bf1333832e41f67
#
_cell.length_a   1.000
_cell.length_b   1.000
_cell.length_c   1.000
_cell.angle_alpha   90.00
_cell.angle_beta   90.00
_cell.angle_gamma   90.00
#
_symmetry.space_group_name_H-M   'P 1'
#
loop_
_entity.id
_entity.type
_entity.pdbx_description
1 polymer ?
#
loop_
_entity_poly.entity_id
_entity_poly.type
_entity_poly.pdbx_seq_one_letter_code
_entity_poly.pdbx_strand_id
1 'polypeptide(L)'
;MPQGCPVMAVSTPHERARPLAKGSTYPAKDLCSQCGLCDSRWVAYVKQSCAFLTQRFEAMETAAHGRSRDLENDDELYFGVQQRMLTARLQRPIEGAQWTGIASRIGMLALETGLVDAVLCVGQSPDDRFTPVPQLARTPAEVLAARVNKPTLSPNLKVLEQLPGSGIHRLLAIGVGCQIQALRAVQPTLPLEQLYVLGLPCVDNVSRQGLQTFLESTVSSPQTVVHYEFMQDFRIHFRHSDGSEETVPFFGLDTPKLKDVFAPSCLSCFDYTNAGADLVVGYMGATLGRQWLTVRNPKGQQLLDLVEAELDVAPVTSSGNRQAAVQQGIEAYDKAVKLPLWLAQLIGLVVERFGPKGLEYGRFSIDSHFTRNALWLRRNHPEKLEAHIPAFAQKIISRYRLPKT
;
A
#
# COMPACT_ATOMS: atom_id res chain seq x y z
N MET A 1 24.65 24.01 18.68
CA MET A 1 23.83 24.35 17.49
C MET A 1 23.79 23.12 16.63
N PRO A 2 22.66 22.45 16.41
CA PRO A 2 22.58 21.33 15.48
C PRO A 2 22.66 21.88 14.07
N GLN A 3 23.58 21.36 13.29
CA GLN A 3 23.74 21.66 11.88
C GLN A 3 22.45 21.28 11.15
N GLY A 4 21.86 22.23 10.44
CA GLY A 4 20.63 22.06 9.71
C GLY A 4 20.74 20.94 8.70
N CYS A 5 19.71 20.10 8.67
CA CYS A 5 19.46 19.13 7.60
C CYS A 5 19.62 19.83 6.24
N PRO A 6 20.34 19.26 5.27
CA PRO A 6 20.48 19.88 3.96
C PRO A 6 19.09 20.05 3.35
N VAL A 7 18.65 21.30 3.27
CA VAL A 7 17.45 21.67 2.52
C VAL A 7 17.70 21.20 1.09
N MET A 8 16.91 20.23 0.63
CA MET A 8 16.98 19.79 -0.76
C MET A 8 16.84 21.03 -1.66
N ALA A 9 17.80 21.23 -2.56
CA ALA A 9 17.79 22.34 -3.48
C ALA A 9 16.45 22.38 -4.20
N VAL A 10 15.68 23.43 -3.95
CA VAL A 10 14.39 23.67 -4.60
C VAL A 10 14.70 23.96 -6.06
N SER A 11 14.25 23.11 -6.97
CA SER A 11 14.36 23.39 -8.39
C SER A 11 13.67 24.72 -8.70
N THR A 12 14.33 25.54 -9.52
CA THR A 12 13.79 26.84 -9.90
C THR A 12 12.45 26.69 -10.63
N PRO A 13 11.55 27.69 -10.59
CA PRO A 13 10.23 27.66 -11.21
C PRO A 13 10.20 27.29 -12.71
N HIS A 14 11.34 27.37 -13.39
CA HIS A 14 11.47 27.07 -14.82
C HIS A 14 11.56 25.56 -15.14
N GLU A 15 11.78 24.69 -14.16
CA GLU A 15 11.81 23.24 -14.35
C GLU A 15 10.46 22.54 -14.07
N ARG A 16 9.37 23.26 -14.14
CA ARG A 16 8.04 22.69 -13.90
C ARG A 16 7.71 21.67 -14.99
N ALA A 17 7.52 20.41 -14.58
CA ALA A 17 6.70 19.52 -15.38
C ALA A 17 5.31 20.18 -15.42
N ARG A 18 4.84 20.60 -16.59
CA ARG A 18 3.51 21.23 -16.71
C ARG A 18 2.44 20.17 -16.38
N PRO A 19 1.34 20.56 -15.70
CA PRO A 19 0.14 19.74 -15.65
C PRO A 19 -0.21 19.38 -17.09
N LEU A 20 -0.46 18.13 -17.33
CA LEU A 20 -0.53 17.65 -18.69
C LEU A 20 -1.92 17.92 -19.23
N ALA A 21 -2.01 18.60 -20.35
CA ALA A 21 -3.25 18.69 -21.11
C ALA A 21 -3.77 17.27 -21.43
N LYS A 22 -5.08 17.12 -21.55
CA LYS A 22 -5.72 15.85 -21.93
C LYS A 22 -5.01 15.27 -23.16
N GLY A 23 -4.40 14.07 -23.01
CA GLY A 23 -3.64 13.41 -24.09
C GLY A 23 -2.12 13.51 -24.03
N SER A 24 -1.53 14.22 -23.03
CA SER A 24 -0.09 14.21 -22.78
C SER A 24 0.29 13.12 -21.76
N THR A 25 1.58 12.73 -21.73
CA THR A 25 2.06 11.69 -20.82
C THR A 25 2.64 12.30 -19.55
N TYR A 26 2.26 11.78 -18.38
CA TYR A 26 2.90 12.11 -17.10
C TYR A 26 4.41 11.77 -17.13
N PRO A 27 5.27 12.45 -16.33
CA PRO A 27 6.72 12.23 -16.37
C PRO A 27 7.15 10.77 -16.18
N ALA A 28 6.42 10.00 -15.39
CA ALA A 28 6.67 8.56 -15.22
C ALA A 28 6.09 7.69 -16.35
N LYS A 29 5.41 8.30 -17.32
CA LYS A 29 4.79 7.62 -18.47
C LYS A 29 3.91 6.45 -18.04
N ASP A 30 4.13 5.28 -18.62
CA ASP A 30 3.44 4.03 -18.32
C ASP A 30 3.59 3.57 -16.84
N LEU A 31 4.67 3.96 -16.15
CA LEU A 31 4.87 3.71 -14.72
C LEU A 31 4.15 4.72 -13.81
N CYS A 32 3.27 5.56 -14.32
CA CYS A 32 2.54 6.53 -13.50
C CYS A 32 1.49 5.83 -12.63
N SER A 33 1.60 6.02 -11.29
CA SER A 33 0.61 5.52 -10.31
C SER A 33 -0.63 6.43 -10.19
N GLN A 34 -0.71 7.50 -10.97
CA GLN A 34 -1.80 8.48 -10.93
C GLN A 34 -2.05 9.05 -9.52
N CYS A 35 -0.99 9.23 -8.72
CA CYS A 35 -1.12 9.70 -7.34
C CYS A 35 -1.72 11.12 -7.18
N GLY A 36 -1.81 11.90 -8.28
CA GLY A 36 -2.41 13.24 -8.30
C GLY A 36 -1.42 14.38 -8.04
N LEU A 37 -0.16 14.13 -7.70
CA LEU A 37 0.82 15.19 -7.45
C LEU A 37 1.06 16.06 -8.69
N CYS A 38 1.10 15.44 -9.88
CA CYS A 38 1.28 16.17 -11.16
C CYS A 38 0.09 17.08 -11.51
N ASP A 39 -1.08 16.83 -10.91
CA ASP A 39 -2.30 17.62 -11.10
C ASP A 39 -2.45 18.71 -10.02
N SER A 40 -1.37 18.98 -9.28
CA SER A 40 -1.32 19.98 -8.22
C SER A 40 -0.21 20.99 -8.45
N ARG A 41 -0.21 22.12 -7.73
CA ARG A 41 0.88 23.12 -7.75
C ARG A 41 2.24 22.54 -7.37
N TRP A 42 2.27 21.41 -6.68
CA TRP A 42 3.50 20.68 -6.32
C TRP A 42 4.09 19.89 -7.49
N VAL A 43 3.51 19.94 -8.67
CA VAL A 43 4.10 19.38 -9.90
C VAL A 43 5.53 19.87 -10.14
N ALA A 44 5.88 21.06 -9.65
CA ALA A 44 7.26 21.59 -9.70
C ALA A 44 8.29 20.64 -9.05
N TYR A 45 7.87 19.82 -8.09
CA TYR A 45 8.73 18.89 -7.34
C TYR A 45 8.66 17.45 -7.84
N VAL A 46 7.91 17.17 -8.91
CA VAL A 46 7.62 15.80 -9.35
C VAL A 46 8.88 14.98 -9.66
N LYS A 47 9.93 15.59 -10.22
CA LYS A 47 11.19 14.88 -10.53
C LYS A 47 11.87 14.33 -9.27
N GLN A 48 11.72 15.01 -8.13
CA GLN A 48 12.31 14.63 -6.86
C GLN A 48 11.35 13.83 -5.96
N SER A 49 10.05 13.83 -6.28
CA SER A 49 9.01 13.28 -5.39
C SER A 49 8.39 12.00 -5.91
N CYS A 50 8.41 11.78 -7.23
CA CYS A 50 7.77 10.62 -7.82
C CYS A 50 8.58 9.35 -7.54
N ALA A 51 7.96 8.37 -6.88
CA ALA A 51 8.55 7.07 -6.56
C ALA A 51 9.04 6.28 -7.80
N PHE A 52 8.52 6.61 -8.99
CA PHE A 52 8.82 5.93 -10.25
C PHE A 52 9.85 6.68 -11.12
N LEU A 53 10.31 7.84 -10.67
CA LEU A 53 11.38 8.61 -11.32
C LEU A 53 12.68 8.56 -10.55
N THR A 54 12.61 8.53 -9.21
CA THR A 54 13.81 8.60 -8.36
C THR A 54 13.60 7.76 -7.10
N GLN A 55 14.53 6.85 -6.85
CA GLN A 55 14.62 6.07 -5.61
C GLN A 55 15.14 6.93 -4.46
N ARG A 56 14.46 6.92 -3.31
CA ARG A 56 14.79 7.76 -2.14
C ARG A 56 14.45 7.10 -0.80
N PHE A 57 14.41 5.79 -0.71
CA PHE A 57 14.01 5.10 0.52
C PHE A 57 14.87 5.50 1.71
N GLU A 58 16.18 5.45 1.58
CA GLU A 58 17.10 5.80 2.67
C GLU A 58 16.91 7.23 3.16
N ALA A 59 16.86 8.21 2.25
CA ALA A 59 16.65 9.61 2.59
C ALA A 59 15.26 9.84 3.21
N MET A 60 14.23 9.17 2.68
CA MET A 60 12.87 9.25 3.19
C MET A 60 12.75 8.65 4.60
N GLU A 61 13.30 7.46 4.82
CA GLU A 61 13.31 6.81 6.14
C GLU A 61 14.07 7.65 7.15
N THR A 62 15.25 8.19 6.79
CA THR A 62 16.02 9.08 7.65
C THR A 62 15.24 10.34 8.00
N ALA A 63 14.56 10.96 7.05
CA ALA A 63 13.74 12.15 7.29
C ALA A 63 12.50 11.85 8.14
N ALA A 64 11.85 10.70 7.95
CA ALA A 64 10.62 10.34 8.65
C ALA A 64 10.87 9.72 10.04
N HIS A 65 11.97 8.96 10.20
CA HIS A 65 12.21 8.12 11.38
C HIS A 65 13.51 8.43 12.11
N GLY A 66 14.32 9.39 11.61
CA GLY A 66 15.62 9.77 12.17
C GLY A 66 16.76 8.82 11.78
N ARG A 67 16.48 7.72 11.08
CA ARG A 67 17.46 6.76 10.55
C ARG A 67 16.87 5.99 9.37
N SER A 68 17.70 5.38 8.57
CA SER A 68 17.31 4.35 7.61
C SER A 68 17.24 2.97 8.28
N ARG A 69 16.62 2.01 7.57
CA ARG A 69 16.55 0.60 8.00
C ARG A 69 17.93 -0.05 8.06
N ASP A 70 18.09 -0.97 8.99
CA ASP A 70 19.27 -1.84 9.06
C ASP A 70 19.07 -3.05 8.12
N LEU A 71 19.91 -3.12 7.09
CA LEU A 71 19.83 -4.21 6.11
C LEU A 71 20.35 -5.56 6.66
N GLU A 72 21.08 -5.57 7.77
CA GLU A 72 21.54 -6.79 8.42
C GLU A 72 20.52 -7.33 9.44
N ASN A 73 19.57 -6.52 9.86
CA ASN A 73 18.43 -6.94 10.65
C ASN A 73 17.31 -7.48 9.72
N ASP A 74 17.00 -8.77 9.84
CA ASP A 74 16.05 -9.44 8.93
C ASP A 74 14.63 -8.85 9.02
N ASP A 75 14.20 -8.38 10.20
CA ASP A 75 12.90 -7.74 10.34
C ASP A 75 12.88 -6.36 9.66
N GLU A 76 13.91 -5.55 9.83
CA GLU A 76 13.99 -4.25 9.15
C GLU A 76 14.25 -4.36 7.66
N LEU A 77 15.01 -5.37 7.22
CA LEU A 77 15.21 -5.66 5.80
C LEU A 77 13.86 -5.82 5.09
N TYR A 78 12.93 -6.57 5.70
CA TYR A 78 11.61 -6.84 5.13
C TYR A 78 10.60 -5.74 5.44
N PHE A 79 10.48 -5.34 6.70
CA PHE A 79 9.38 -4.50 7.15
C PHE A 79 9.74 -3.01 7.28
N GLY A 80 11.01 -2.64 7.06
CA GLY A 80 11.52 -1.27 7.20
C GLY A 80 11.77 -0.87 8.65
N VAL A 81 12.16 0.39 8.88
CA VAL A 81 12.38 0.94 10.23
C VAL A 81 11.17 0.68 11.11
N GLN A 82 11.39 0.15 12.30
CA GLN A 82 10.32 -0.14 13.25
C GLN A 82 10.77 -0.03 14.69
N GLN A 83 9.87 0.35 15.57
CA GLN A 83 10.03 0.33 17.02
C GLN A 83 9.24 -0.84 17.65
N ARG A 84 8.05 -1.13 17.09
CA ARG A 84 7.14 -2.16 17.60
C ARG A 84 6.30 -2.73 16.47
N MET A 85 6.10 -4.04 16.47
CA MET A 85 5.12 -4.75 15.65
C MET A 85 4.16 -5.52 16.55
N LEU A 86 2.87 -5.50 16.22
CA LEU A 86 1.82 -6.22 16.93
C LEU A 86 0.69 -6.60 15.97
N THR A 87 -0.16 -7.52 16.41
CA THR A 87 -1.43 -7.78 15.74
C THR A 87 -2.57 -7.36 16.64
N ALA A 88 -3.61 -6.76 16.08
CA ALA A 88 -4.73 -6.28 16.85
C ALA A 88 -6.04 -6.34 16.07
N ARG A 89 -7.14 -6.27 16.81
CA ARG A 89 -8.48 -6.00 16.29
C ARG A 89 -9.20 -5.05 17.23
N LEU A 90 -10.13 -4.27 16.71
CA LEU A 90 -11.04 -3.52 17.57
C LEU A 90 -11.92 -4.49 18.36
N GLN A 91 -12.07 -4.26 19.66
CA GLN A 91 -13.01 -5.01 20.53
C GLN A 91 -14.46 -4.83 20.04
N ARG A 92 -14.75 -3.65 19.44
CA ARG A 92 -16.03 -3.33 18.79
C ARG A 92 -15.75 -2.98 17.33
N PRO A 93 -15.87 -3.93 16.40
CA PRO A 93 -15.64 -3.68 14.97
C PRO A 93 -16.57 -2.60 14.42
N ILE A 94 -16.05 -1.79 13.51
CA ILE A 94 -16.85 -0.82 12.76
C ILE A 94 -17.55 -1.56 11.62
N GLU A 95 -18.87 -1.54 11.64
CA GLU A 95 -19.67 -2.18 10.61
C GLU A 95 -19.33 -1.67 9.20
N GLY A 96 -19.17 -2.59 8.28
CA GLY A 96 -18.82 -2.31 6.88
C GLY A 96 -17.41 -1.78 6.65
N ALA A 97 -16.56 -1.68 7.68
CA ALA A 97 -15.15 -1.38 7.48
C ALA A 97 -14.37 -2.62 7.05
N GLN A 98 -13.20 -2.39 6.47
CA GLN A 98 -12.24 -3.46 6.19
C GLN A 98 -11.70 -4.02 7.52
N TRP A 99 -11.68 -5.35 7.66
CA TRP A 99 -11.30 -6.03 8.91
C TRP A 99 -12.18 -5.55 10.07
N THR A 100 -11.57 -4.98 11.09
CA THR A 100 -12.31 -4.39 12.22
C THR A 100 -12.40 -2.86 12.18
N GLY A 101 -11.67 -2.21 11.23
CA GLY A 101 -11.76 -0.77 11.02
C GLY A 101 -10.75 0.08 11.81
N ILE A 102 -9.62 -0.48 12.26
CA ILE A 102 -8.61 0.26 13.06
C ILE A 102 -8.18 1.56 12.36
N ALA A 103 -7.88 1.52 11.05
CA ALA A 103 -7.45 2.72 10.32
C ALA A 103 -8.53 3.81 10.31
N SER A 104 -9.81 3.44 10.12
CA SER A 104 -10.91 4.38 10.20
C SER A 104 -11.08 4.95 11.61
N ARG A 105 -10.96 4.08 12.65
CA ARG A 105 -11.10 4.51 14.05
C ARG A 105 -10.01 5.50 14.44
N ILE A 106 -8.75 5.25 14.06
CA ILE A 106 -7.65 6.19 14.29
C ILE A 106 -7.94 7.55 13.62
N GLY A 107 -8.40 7.54 12.37
CA GLY A 107 -8.74 8.79 11.67
C GLY A 107 -9.88 9.57 12.36
N MET A 108 -10.92 8.87 12.85
CA MET A 108 -12.01 9.48 13.62
C MET A 108 -11.50 10.08 14.93
N LEU A 109 -10.74 9.31 15.72
CA LEU A 109 -10.20 9.74 17.01
C LEU A 109 -9.19 10.89 16.87
N ALA A 110 -8.39 10.92 15.80
CA ALA A 110 -7.47 12.02 15.54
C ALA A 110 -8.20 13.36 15.35
N LEU A 111 -9.40 13.36 14.79
CA LEU A 111 -10.26 14.53 14.69
C LEU A 111 -10.98 14.82 16.01
N GLU A 112 -11.58 13.82 16.66
CA GLU A 112 -12.32 13.93 17.92
C GLU A 112 -11.45 14.52 19.04
N THR A 113 -10.19 14.10 19.13
CA THR A 113 -9.23 14.59 20.14
C THR A 113 -8.54 15.90 19.76
N GLY A 114 -8.76 16.40 18.54
CA GLY A 114 -8.08 17.59 18.04
C GLY A 114 -6.58 17.37 17.78
N LEU A 115 -6.13 16.13 17.61
CA LEU A 115 -4.75 15.85 17.20
C LEU A 115 -4.46 16.42 15.81
N VAL A 116 -5.44 16.37 14.91
CA VAL A 116 -5.39 16.91 13.56
C VAL A 116 -6.61 17.74 13.21
N ASP A 117 -6.48 18.63 12.21
CA ASP A 117 -7.55 19.49 11.72
C ASP A 117 -8.30 18.83 10.54
N ALA A 118 -7.64 17.89 9.88
CA ALA A 118 -8.22 17.11 8.78
C ALA A 118 -7.53 15.75 8.61
N VAL A 119 -8.24 14.84 7.95
CA VAL A 119 -7.74 13.52 7.52
C VAL A 119 -7.82 13.44 6.00
N LEU A 120 -6.66 13.28 5.33
CA LEU A 120 -6.63 12.89 3.93
C LEU A 120 -6.99 11.41 3.84
N CYS A 121 -8.12 11.13 3.23
CA CYS A 121 -8.62 9.76 3.02
C CYS A 121 -9.34 9.65 1.67
N VAL A 122 -9.80 8.45 1.33
CA VAL A 122 -10.43 8.18 0.03
C VAL A 122 -11.86 7.73 0.22
N GLY A 123 -12.79 8.61 -0.12
CA GLY A 123 -14.21 8.29 -0.25
C GLY A 123 -14.51 7.51 -1.52
N GLN A 124 -15.78 7.32 -1.79
CA GLN A 124 -16.30 6.64 -2.98
C GLN A 124 -17.22 7.57 -3.77
N SER A 125 -17.30 7.35 -5.08
CA SER A 125 -18.31 8.01 -5.90
C SER A 125 -19.72 7.53 -5.52
N PRO A 126 -20.73 8.41 -5.56
CA PRO A 126 -22.13 7.99 -5.40
C PRO A 126 -22.57 6.94 -6.44
N ASP A 127 -22.04 7.04 -7.65
CA ASP A 127 -22.43 6.19 -8.78
C ASP A 127 -21.66 4.87 -8.86
N ASP A 128 -20.45 4.83 -8.28
CA ASP A 128 -19.58 3.65 -8.33
C ASP A 128 -18.67 3.58 -7.10
N ARG A 129 -18.96 2.65 -6.21
CA ARG A 129 -18.22 2.45 -4.94
C ARG A 129 -16.72 2.21 -5.09
N PHE A 130 -16.28 1.69 -6.23
CA PHE A 130 -14.87 1.42 -6.51
C PHE A 130 -14.15 2.60 -7.19
N THR A 131 -14.87 3.64 -7.57
CA THR A 131 -14.28 4.89 -8.04
C THR A 131 -13.83 5.71 -6.84
N PRO A 132 -12.52 5.91 -6.66
CA PRO A 132 -11.97 6.63 -5.53
C PRO A 132 -12.23 8.13 -5.65
N VAL A 133 -12.66 8.75 -4.55
CA VAL A 133 -12.82 10.21 -4.42
C VAL A 133 -11.95 10.69 -3.26
N PRO A 134 -10.73 11.19 -3.53
CA PRO A 134 -9.87 11.75 -2.50
C PRO A 134 -10.52 12.94 -1.82
N GLN A 135 -10.37 13.04 -0.49
CA GLN A 135 -10.96 14.12 0.31
C GLN A 135 -10.11 14.49 1.52
N LEU A 136 -10.29 15.71 2.01
CA LEU A 136 -9.84 16.17 3.33
C LEU A 136 -11.05 16.13 4.27
N ALA A 137 -11.23 15.02 4.96
CA ALA A 137 -12.30 14.86 5.95
C ALA A 137 -12.00 15.73 7.17
N ARG A 138 -12.99 16.50 7.63
CA ARG A 138 -12.91 17.39 8.80
C ARG A 138 -13.76 16.92 9.97
N THR A 139 -14.56 15.90 9.75
CA THR A 139 -15.43 15.31 10.77
C THR A 139 -15.23 13.79 10.85
N PRO A 140 -15.43 13.17 12.03
CA PRO A 140 -15.41 11.72 12.18
C PRO A 140 -16.39 11.00 11.24
N ALA A 141 -17.55 11.62 10.98
CA ALA A 141 -18.57 11.07 10.07
C ALA A 141 -18.05 10.97 8.62
N GLU A 142 -17.29 11.97 8.14
CA GLU A 142 -16.69 11.94 6.81
C GLU A 142 -15.61 10.86 6.71
N VAL A 143 -14.80 10.65 7.76
CA VAL A 143 -13.83 9.53 7.82
C VAL A 143 -14.56 8.19 7.79
N LEU A 144 -15.63 8.04 8.57
CA LEU A 144 -16.45 6.83 8.59
C LEU A 144 -17.09 6.56 7.23
N ALA A 145 -17.58 7.58 6.54
CA ALA A 145 -18.12 7.44 5.18
C ALA A 145 -17.06 6.99 4.16
N ALA A 146 -15.79 7.32 4.38
CA ALA A 146 -14.66 6.90 3.55
C ALA A 146 -14.14 5.48 3.84
N ARG A 147 -14.74 4.75 4.79
CA ARG A 147 -14.32 3.39 5.12
C ARG A 147 -14.35 2.45 3.90
N VAL A 148 -13.70 1.30 4.02
CA VAL A 148 -13.51 0.30 2.96
C VAL A 148 -12.47 0.72 1.92
N ASN A 149 -11.68 -0.22 1.44
CA ASN A 149 -10.69 0.01 0.39
C ASN A 149 -11.33 0.29 -0.98
N LYS A 150 -10.64 1.07 -1.80
CA LYS A 150 -10.94 1.30 -3.20
C LYS A 150 -9.75 0.77 -4.01
N PRO A 151 -9.81 -0.47 -4.50
CA PRO A 151 -8.63 -1.17 -5.05
C PRO A 151 -8.28 -0.71 -6.48
N THR A 152 -8.42 0.57 -6.76
CA THR A 152 -8.06 1.21 -8.01
C THR A 152 -7.09 2.35 -7.79
N LEU A 153 -6.38 2.77 -8.84
CA LEU A 153 -5.51 3.94 -8.76
C LEU A 153 -6.31 5.18 -8.36
N SER A 154 -5.75 5.98 -7.45
CA SER A 154 -6.44 7.14 -6.86
C SER A 154 -5.54 8.36 -6.80
N PRO A 155 -6.02 9.55 -7.25
CA PRO A 155 -5.25 10.79 -7.25
C PRO A 155 -5.24 11.49 -5.89
N ASN A 156 -4.85 10.78 -4.82
CA ASN A 156 -4.97 11.26 -3.43
C ASN A 156 -4.25 12.59 -3.21
N LEU A 157 -3.09 12.81 -3.83
CA LEU A 157 -2.30 14.01 -3.61
C LEU A 157 -2.83 15.25 -4.35
N LYS A 158 -3.85 15.09 -5.22
CA LYS A 158 -4.52 16.24 -5.83
C LYS A 158 -5.22 17.11 -4.79
N VAL A 159 -5.71 16.53 -3.70
CA VAL A 159 -6.40 17.30 -2.63
C VAL A 159 -5.48 18.23 -1.86
N LEU A 160 -4.16 18.09 -1.98
CA LEU A 160 -3.20 19.04 -1.40
C LEU A 160 -3.45 20.47 -1.91
N GLU A 161 -3.99 20.64 -3.13
CA GLU A 161 -4.41 21.93 -3.65
C GLU A 161 -5.38 22.69 -2.72
N GLN A 162 -6.10 22.00 -1.89
CA GLN A 162 -7.07 22.57 -0.96
C GLN A 162 -6.42 23.07 0.35
N LEU A 163 -5.15 22.75 0.62
CA LEU A 163 -4.49 23.13 1.88
C LEU A 163 -4.26 24.64 2.04
N PRO A 164 -3.75 25.38 1.03
CA PRO A 164 -3.50 26.81 1.18
C PRO A 164 -4.77 27.58 1.46
N GLY A 165 -4.78 28.35 2.57
CA GLY A 165 -5.92 29.15 2.98
C GLY A 165 -7.08 28.37 3.61
N SER A 166 -6.93 27.06 3.80
CA SER A 166 -8.00 26.19 4.34
C SER A 166 -8.14 26.24 5.89
N GLY A 167 -7.11 26.78 6.58
CA GLY A 167 -7.00 26.69 8.04
C GLY A 167 -6.59 25.30 8.55
N ILE A 168 -6.14 24.40 7.66
CA ILE A 168 -5.59 23.10 8.06
C ILE A 168 -4.10 23.27 8.32
N HIS A 169 -3.68 23.09 9.56
CA HIS A 169 -2.29 23.16 10.02
C HIS A 169 -1.74 21.79 10.40
N ARG A 170 -2.63 20.87 10.83
CA ARG A 170 -2.29 19.52 11.26
C ARG A 170 -3.08 18.52 10.45
N LEU A 171 -2.37 17.66 9.73
CA LEU A 171 -2.97 16.70 8.79
C LEU A 171 -2.59 15.27 9.17
N LEU A 172 -3.56 14.36 9.18
CA LEU A 172 -3.32 12.92 9.09
C LEU A 172 -3.53 12.49 7.65
N ALA A 173 -2.50 11.93 7.01
CA ALA A 173 -2.62 11.34 5.68
C ALA A 173 -2.71 9.81 5.78
N ILE A 174 -3.80 9.24 5.24
CA ILE A 174 -3.98 7.78 5.09
C ILE A 174 -3.73 7.44 3.63
N GLY A 175 -2.74 6.56 3.36
CA GLY A 175 -2.37 6.26 1.98
C GLY A 175 -1.45 5.06 1.82
N VAL A 176 -1.18 4.70 0.56
CA VAL A 176 -0.29 3.61 0.16
C VAL A 176 1.13 4.12 -0.13
N GLY A 177 2.12 3.24 -0.15
CA GLY A 177 3.54 3.58 -0.17
C GLY A 177 3.94 4.59 -1.25
N CYS A 178 3.57 4.39 -2.51
CA CYS A 178 3.95 5.31 -3.59
C CYS A 178 3.39 6.74 -3.42
N GLN A 179 2.22 6.88 -2.80
CA GLN A 179 1.62 8.19 -2.48
C GLN A 179 2.35 8.83 -1.28
N ILE A 180 2.67 8.03 -0.27
CA ILE A 180 3.36 8.51 0.93
C ILE A 180 4.81 8.93 0.59
N GLN A 181 5.52 8.21 -0.26
CA GLN A 181 6.83 8.64 -0.74
C GLN A 181 6.77 10.04 -1.38
N ALA A 182 5.79 10.25 -2.27
CA ALA A 182 5.61 11.54 -2.91
C ALA A 182 5.19 12.64 -1.91
N LEU A 183 4.30 12.31 -0.97
CA LEU A 183 3.88 13.23 0.10
C LEU A 183 5.05 13.63 1.01
N ARG A 184 5.86 12.67 1.46
CA ARG A 184 7.04 12.94 2.31
C ARG A 184 8.05 13.84 1.60
N ALA A 185 8.26 13.63 0.29
CA ALA A 185 9.18 14.45 -0.48
C ALA A 185 8.74 15.91 -0.60
N VAL A 186 7.44 16.18 -0.68
CA VAL A 186 6.91 17.56 -0.73
C VAL A 186 6.56 18.12 0.64
N GLN A 187 6.58 17.32 1.70
CA GLN A 187 6.21 17.72 3.06
C GLN A 187 6.83 19.06 3.51
N PRO A 188 8.14 19.35 3.29
CA PRO A 188 8.75 20.61 3.71
C PRO A 188 8.17 21.87 3.03
N THR A 189 7.42 21.69 1.94
CA THR A 189 6.83 22.77 1.15
C THR A 189 5.33 22.95 1.40
N LEU A 190 4.72 22.04 2.18
CA LEU A 190 3.31 22.11 2.52
C LEU A 190 3.07 23.16 3.63
N PRO A 191 1.95 23.87 3.62
CA PRO A 191 1.58 24.83 4.67
C PRO A 191 1.05 24.08 5.91
N LEU A 192 1.83 23.13 6.43
CA LEU A 192 1.46 22.30 7.56
C LEU A 192 2.47 22.45 8.70
N GLU A 193 1.99 22.61 9.92
CA GLU A 193 2.80 22.55 11.14
C GLU A 193 3.09 21.10 11.52
N GLN A 194 2.12 20.20 11.34
CA GLN A 194 2.23 18.79 11.64
C GLN A 194 1.64 17.91 10.53
N LEU A 195 2.39 16.87 10.18
CA LEU A 195 1.92 15.79 9.31
C LEU A 195 2.10 14.47 10.06
N TYR A 196 1.00 13.74 10.20
CA TYR A 196 0.94 12.34 10.61
C TYR A 196 0.65 11.48 9.39
N VAL A 197 1.24 10.30 9.33
CA VAL A 197 1.04 9.38 8.21
C VAL A 197 0.67 8.00 8.71
N LEU A 198 -0.55 7.59 8.40
CA LEU A 198 -1.03 6.23 8.57
C LEU A 198 -0.91 5.49 7.24
N GLY A 199 0.02 4.56 7.18
CA GLY A 199 0.30 3.77 5.99
C GLY A 199 -0.57 2.53 5.89
N LEU A 200 -1.00 2.23 4.67
CA LEU A 200 -1.62 0.96 4.33
C LEU A 200 -0.62 0.13 3.54
N PRO A 201 -0.32 -1.12 3.92
CA PRO A 201 0.48 -2.01 3.09
C PRO A 201 -0.25 -2.25 1.76
N CYS A 202 0.51 -2.30 0.68
CA CYS A 202 -0.07 -2.38 -0.65
C CYS A 202 0.75 -3.31 -1.54
N VAL A 203 0.12 -4.36 -2.04
CA VAL A 203 0.72 -5.26 -3.03
C VAL A 203 0.57 -4.65 -4.43
N ASP A 204 -0.68 -4.44 -4.84
CA ASP A 204 -1.02 -3.95 -6.16
C ASP A 204 -2.30 -3.13 -6.15
N ASN A 205 -2.45 -2.32 -7.20
CA ASN A 205 -3.69 -1.69 -7.58
C ASN A 205 -3.96 -1.93 -9.07
N VAL A 206 -5.19 -1.74 -9.46
CA VAL A 206 -5.64 -1.97 -10.83
C VAL A 206 -6.27 -0.71 -11.43
N SER A 207 -6.37 -0.65 -12.75
CA SER A 207 -7.26 0.32 -13.39
C SER A 207 -8.72 -0.04 -13.13
N ARG A 208 -9.66 0.88 -13.36
CA ARG A 208 -11.10 0.58 -13.23
C ARG A 208 -11.52 -0.57 -14.15
N GLN A 209 -10.98 -0.61 -15.38
CA GLN A 209 -11.21 -1.71 -16.31
C GLN A 209 -10.58 -3.03 -15.83
N GLY A 210 -9.34 -2.96 -15.29
CA GLY A 210 -8.69 -4.14 -14.71
C GLY A 210 -9.49 -4.73 -13.54
N LEU A 211 -10.07 -3.88 -12.68
CA LEU A 211 -10.95 -4.34 -11.61
C LEU A 211 -12.18 -5.03 -12.15
N GLN A 212 -12.82 -4.49 -13.17
CA GLN A 212 -13.96 -5.13 -13.81
C GLN A 212 -13.59 -6.51 -14.36
N THR A 213 -12.50 -6.61 -15.12
CA THR A 213 -11.99 -7.90 -15.64
C THR A 213 -11.71 -8.89 -14.51
N PHE A 214 -11.11 -8.43 -13.41
CA PHE A 214 -10.86 -9.29 -12.25
C PHE A 214 -12.15 -9.83 -11.64
N LEU A 215 -13.12 -8.98 -11.37
CA LEU A 215 -14.39 -9.39 -10.78
C LEU A 215 -15.17 -10.33 -11.71
N GLU A 216 -15.31 -9.98 -13.00
CA GLU A 216 -16.01 -10.79 -13.99
C GLU A 216 -15.39 -12.18 -14.21
N SER A 217 -14.06 -12.30 -14.04
CA SER A 217 -13.38 -13.59 -14.20
C SER A 217 -13.32 -14.43 -12.91
N THR A 218 -13.69 -13.85 -11.77
CA THR A 218 -13.41 -14.47 -10.47
C THR A 218 -14.68 -14.84 -9.70
N VAL A 219 -15.71 -14.00 -9.73
CA VAL A 219 -16.94 -14.20 -8.92
C VAL A 219 -18.16 -14.43 -9.79
N SER A 220 -19.18 -15.07 -9.19
CA SER A 220 -20.44 -15.40 -9.87
C SER A 220 -21.30 -14.15 -10.14
N SER A 221 -21.27 -13.15 -9.27
CA SER A 221 -22.09 -11.93 -9.35
C SER A 221 -21.23 -10.67 -9.13
N PRO A 222 -20.40 -10.26 -10.12
CA PRO A 222 -19.44 -9.19 -9.99
C PRO A 222 -20.08 -7.82 -9.65
N GLN A 223 -21.29 -7.56 -10.11
CA GLN A 223 -22.00 -6.30 -9.90
C GLN A 223 -22.49 -6.11 -8.46
N THR A 224 -22.62 -7.17 -7.67
CA THR A 224 -23.05 -7.10 -6.27
C THR A 224 -21.89 -7.04 -5.28
N VAL A 225 -20.65 -7.27 -5.74
CA VAL A 225 -19.47 -7.20 -4.88
C VAL A 225 -19.30 -5.80 -4.30
N VAL A 226 -19.26 -5.69 -2.98
CA VAL A 226 -19.04 -4.43 -2.24
C VAL A 226 -17.64 -4.33 -1.68
N HIS A 227 -16.96 -5.47 -1.47
CA HIS A 227 -15.65 -5.55 -0.86
C HIS A 227 -15.00 -6.89 -1.17
N TYR A 228 -13.67 -6.94 -1.23
CA TYR A 228 -12.92 -8.20 -1.28
C TYR A 228 -11.56 -8.07 -0.59
N GLU A 229 -11.04 -9.19 -0.11
CA GLU A 229 -9.77 -9.31 0.61
C GLU A 229 -9.04 -10.59 0.23
N PHE A 230 -7.71 -10.46 0.06
CA PHE A 230 -6.80 -11.60 -0.07
C PHE A 230 -6.31 -12.00 1.33
N MET A 231 -6.51 -13.26 1.73
CA MET A 231 -6.29 -13.71 3.09
C MET A 231 -5.18 -14.77 3.19
N GLN A 232 -4.64 -14.95 4.42
CA GLN A 232 -3.60 -15.97 4.67
C GLN A 232 -4.09 -17.42 4.60
N ASP A 233 -5.39 -17.64 4.48
CA ASP A 233 -5.99 -18.93 4.13
C ASP A 233 -5.85 -19.27 2.63
N PHE A 234 -5.13 -18.42 1.89
CA PHE A 234 -4.94 -18.51 0.45
C PHE A 234 -6.25 -18.50 -0.34
N ARG A 235 -7.22 -17.75 0.17
CA ARG A 235 -8.49 -17.46 -0.49
C ARG A 235 -8.70 -15.96 -0.65
N ILE A 236 -9.53 -15.61 -1.61
CA ILE A 236 -10.09 -14.27 -1.75
C ILE A 236 -11.51 -14.33 -1.20
N HIS A 237 -11.78 -13.48 -0.24
CA HIS A 237 -13.09 -13.34 0.36
C HIS A 237 -13.81 -12.15 -0.26
N PHE A 238 -14.94 -12.39 -0.88
CA PHE A 238 -15.79 -11.37 -1.47
C PHE A 238 -17.03 -11.21 -0.61
N ARG A 239 -17.43 -9.95 -0.38
CA ARG A 239 -18.69 -9.60 0.26
C ARG A 239 -19.61 -8.95 -0.75
N HIS A 240 -20.85 -9.37 -0.79
CA HIS A 240 -21.89 -8.86 -1.69
C HIS A 240 -22.80 -7.84 -0.98
N SER A 241 -23.55 -7.06 -1.77
CA SER A 241 -24.44 -6.01 -1.26
C SER A 241 -25.62 -6.52 -0.43
N ASP A 242 -26.00 -7.78 -0.60
CA ASP A 242 -27.01 -8.49 0.20
C ASP A 242 -26.45 -9.07 1.51
N GLY A 243 -25.14 -8.88 1.78
CA GLY A 243 -24.45 -9.41 2.95
C GLY A 243 -23.92 -10.84 2.77
N SER A 244 -24.17 -11.50 1.66
CA SER A 244 -23.60 -12.81 1.38
C SER A 244 -22.09 -12.74 1.14
N GLU A 245 -21.41 -13.85 1.40
CA GLU A 245 -19.97 -13.99 1.20
C GLU A 245 -19.68 -15.11 0.19
N GLU A 246 -18.73 -14.84 -0.71
CA GLU A 246 -18.19 -15.80 -1.67
C GLU A 246 -16.68 -15.92 -1.46
N THR A 247 -16.12 -17.14 -1.51
CA THR A 247 -14.67 -17.35 -1.38
C THR A 247 -14.11 -18.08 -2.58
N VAL A 248 -12.99 -17.59 -3.10
CA VAL A 248 -12.29 -18.18 -4.25
C VAL A 248 -10.85 -18.50 -3.86
N PRO A 249 -10.34 -19.73 -4.10
CA PRO A 249 -8.95 -20.07 -3.81
C PRO A 249 -7.99 -19.30 -4.73
N PHE A 250 -6.86 -18.78 -4.21
CA PHE A 250 -5.85 -18.07 -5.03
C PHE A 250 -5.40 -18.88 -6.24
N PHE A 251 -5.19 -20.18 -6.03
CA PHE A 251 -4.72 -21.08 -7.06
C PHE A 251 -5.79 -21.40 -8.12
N GLY A 252 -7.04 -20.98 -7.91
CA GLY A 252 -8.15 -21.11 -8.86
C GLY A 252 -8.34 -19.90 -9.76
N LEU A 253 -7.55 -18.85 -9.59
CA LEU A 253 -7.62 -17.66 -10.42
C LEU A 253 -7.26 -17.96 -11.88
N ASP A 254 -7.97 -17.31 -12.81
CA ASP A 254 -7.71 -17.39 -14.25
C ASP A 254 -6.52 -16.50 -14.61
N THR A 255 -5.30 -16.93 -14.26
CA THR A 255 -4.09 -16.12 -14.43
C THR A 255 -3.84 -15.67 -15.86
N PRO A 256 -4.18 -16.43 -16.93
CA PRO A 256 -4.15 -15.95 -18.31
C PRO A 256 -4.98 -14.67 -18.54
N LYS A 257 -6.18 -14.58 -17.95
CA LYS A 257 -7.04 -13.41 -18.09
C LYS A 257 -6.58 -12.23 -17.20
N LEU A 258 -5.87 -12.53 -16.12
CA LEU A 258 -5.48 -11.54 -15.12
C LEU A 258 -4.08 -10.94 -15.31
N LYS A 259 -3.31 -11.38 -16.31
CA LYS A 259 -1.93 -10.96 -16.51
C LYS A 259 -1.75 -9.44 -16.68
N ASP A 260 -2.72 -8.76 -17.26
CA ASP A 260 -2.65 -7.33 -17.61
C ASP A 260 -3.60 -6.46 -16.74
N VAL A 261 -4.16 -6.99 -15.64
CA VAL A 261 -5.09 -6.22 -14.80
C VAL A 261 -4.36 -5.26 -13.84
N PHE A 262 -3.14 -5.58 -13.46
CA PHE A 262 -2.35 -4.75 -12.54
C PHE A 262 -1.77 -3.54 -13.26
N ALA A 263 -1.76 -2.41 -12.56
CA ALA A 263 -1.14 -1.21 -13.11
C ALA A 263 0.39 -1.42 -13.26
N PRO A 264 1.01 -1.02 -14.39
CA PRO A 264 2.45 -1.13 -14.59
C PRO A 264 3.29 -0.47 -13.48
N SER A 265 2.79 0.62 -12.89
CA SER A 265 3.40 1.23 -11.71
C SER A 265 3.48 0.25 -10.53
N CYS A 266 2.45 -0.54 -10.28
CA CYS A 266 2.44 -1.53 -9.20
C CYS A 266 3.41 -2.67 -9.48
N LEU A 267 3.52 -3.11 -10.76
CA LEU A 267 4.49 -4.12 -11.20
C LEU A 267 5.95 -3.64 -11.18
N SER A 268 6.19 -2.38 -10.86
CA SER A 268 7.53 -1.77 -10.67
C SER A 268 7.74 -1.18 -9.28
N CYS A 269 6.81 -1.41 -8.35
CA CYS A 269 6.86 -0.87 -6.99
C CYS A 269 7.59 -1.83 -6.03
N PHE A 270 8.39 -1.26 -5.11
CA PHE A 270 9.11 -2.00 -4.06
C PHE A 270 8.76 -1.49 -2.65
N ASP A 271 7.64 -0.80 -2.49
CA ASP A 271 7.18 -0.30 -1.19
C ASP A 271 5.91 -1.03 -0.70
N TYR A 272 6.05 -2.33 -0.48
CA TYR A 272 4.95 -3.13 0.05
C TYR A 272 4.49 -2.67 1.43
N THR A 273 5.47 -2.33 2.31
CA THR A 273 5.23 -2.10 3.73
C THR A 273 5.00 -0.64 4.10
N ASN A 274 4.94 0.25 3.11
CA ASN A 274 4.77 1.69 3.33
C ASN A 274 5.86 2.27 4.23
N ALA A 275 7.09 2.27 3.72
CA ALA A 275 8.29 2.62 4.47
C ALA A 275 8.30 4.05 5.04
N GLY A 276 7.57 4.98 4.41
CA GLY A 276 7.48 6.38 4.83
C GLY A 276 6.38 6.68 5.87
N ALA A 277 5.59 5.70 6.29
CA ALA A 277 4.52 5.92 7.27
C ALA A 277 5.02 6.04 8.71
N ASP A 278 4.29 6.72 9.58
CA ASP A 278 4.56 6.77 11.02
C ASP A 278 4.01 5.52 11.71
N LEU A 279 2.77 5.14 11.38
CA LEU A 279 2.11 3.90 11.77
C LEU A 279 1.62 3.19 10.52
N VAL A 280 1.85 1.90 10.41
CA VAL A 280 1.26 1.06 9.34
C VAL A 280 0.16 0.20 9.95
N VAL A 281 -1.00 0.16 9.30
CA VAL A 281 -2.15 -0.65 9.70
C VAL A 281 -2.66 -1.41 8.49
N GLY A 282 -2.68 -2.74 8.56
CA GLY A 282 -3.21 -3.55 7.47
C GLY A 282 -2.99 -5.03 7.65
N TYR A 283 -2.98 -5.75 6.55
CA TYR A 283 -2.78 -7.18 6.56
C TYR A 283 -1.39 -7.55 5.99
N MET A 284 -0.56 -8.16 6.81
CA MET A 284 0.75 -8.70 6.42
C MET A 284 1.00 -10.05 7.08
N GLY A 285 -0.03 -10.89 7.14
CA GLY A 285 0.04 -12.21 7.77
C GLY A 285 -0.53 -12.29 9.19
N ALA A 286 -1.30 -11.29 9.61
CA ALA A 286 -2.11 -11.43 10.82
C ALA A 286 -3.16 -12.55 10.65
N THR A 287 -3.61 -13.15 11.73
CA THR A 287 -4.70 -14.14 11.70
C THR A 287 -6.00 -13.48 11.22
N LEU A 288 -6.94 -14.29 10.71
CA LEU A 288 -8.25 -13.81 10.29
C LEU A 288 -8.90 -12.94 11.36
N GLY A 289 -9.46 -11.81 10.96
CA GLY A 289 -10.09 -10.83 11.83
C GLY A 289 -9.13 -9.92 12.60
N ARG A 290 -7.81 -10.06 12.45
CA ARG A 290 -6.82 -9.16 13.04
C ARG A 290 -6.07 -8.38 11.96
N GLN A 291 -5.56 -7.22 12.34
CA GLN A 291 -4.69 -6.39 11.52
C GLN A 291 -3.28 -6.40 12.08
N TRP A 292 -2.31 -6.21 11.21
CA TRP A 292 -0.92 -6.01 11.57
C TRP A 292 -0.66 -4.52 11.72
N LEU A 293 -0.01 -4.14 12.84
CA LEU A 293 0.40 -2.78 13.11
C LEU A 293 1.92 -2.70 13.24
N THR A 294 2.52 -1.72 12.57
CA THR A 294 3.95 -1.41 12.68
C THR A 294 4.11 0.04 13.10
N VAL A 295 4.56 0.27 14.33
CA VAL A 295 4.93 1.60 14.85
C VAL A 295 6.37 1.88 14.43
N ARG A 296 6.60 2.99 13.71
CA ARG A 296 7.92 3.30 13.18
C ARG A 296 8.64 4.41 13.92
N ASN A 297 7.91 5.34 14.53
CA ASN A 297 8.45 6.52 15.19
C ASN A 297 7.47 7.05 16.26
N PRO A 298 7.82 8.09 17.02
CA PRO A 298 6.96 8.66 18.06
C PRO A 298 5.59 9.13 17.58
N LYS A 299 5.47 9.65 16.34
CA LYS A 299 4.17 10.02 15.76
C LYS A 299 3.29 8.79 15.52
N GLY A 300 3.89 7.70 15.11
CA GLY A 300 3.20 6.42 14.98
C GLY A 300 2.70 5.89 16.31
N GLN A 301 3.46 6.07 17.39
CA GLN A 301 3.01 5.73 18.74
C GLN A 301 1.84 6.62 19.17
N GLN A 302 1.88 7.93 18.94
CA GLN A 302 0.76 8.82 19.22
C GLN A 302 -0.54 8.40 18.50
N LEU A 303 -0.43 7.95 17.24
CA LEU A 303 -1.59 7.43 16.52
C LEU A 303 -2.12 6.11 17.11
N LEU A 304 -1.23 5.23 17.58
CA LEU A 304 -1.62 3.99 18.25
C LEU A 304 -2.29 4.27 19.59
N ASP A 305 -1.73 5.19 20.38
CA ASP A 305 -2.26 5.58 21.71
C ASP A 305 -3.72 6.03 21.64
N LEU A 306 -4.15 6.67 20.54
CA LEU A 306 -5.54 7.07 20.34
C LEU A 306 -6.52 5.89 20.46
N VAL A 307 -6.11 4.71 20.02
CA VAL A 307 -7.00 3.55 19.86
C VAL A 307 -6.62 2.37 20.73
N GLU A 308 -5.45 2.40 21.40
CA GLU A 308 -4.86 1.23 22.09
C GLU A 308 -5.80 0.64 23.14
N ALA A 309 -6.54 1.47 23.87
CA ALA A 309 -7.52 1.03 24.86
C ALA A 309 -8.72 0.27 24.27
N GLU A 310 -9.02 0.48 22.99
CA GLU A 310 -10.09 -0.19 22.25
C GLU A 310 -9.63 -1.49 21.55
N LEU A 311 -8.31 -1.79 21.61
CA LEU A 311 -7.75 -2.93 20.91
C LEU A 311 -7.72 -4.20 21.76
N ASP A 312 -8.01 -5.33 21.13
CA ASP A 312 -7.59 -6.65 21.55
C ASP A 312 -6.26 -6.96 20.85
N VAL A 313 -5.15 -6.87 21.59
CA VAL A 313 -3.78 -6.99 21.08
C VAL A 313 -3.27 -8.41 21.26
N ALA A 314 -2.53 -8.92 20.28
CA ALA A 314 -1.80 -10.16 20.35
C ALA A 314 -0.36 -9.99 19.80
N PRO A 315 0.60 -10.78 20.28
CA PRO A 315 1.95 -10.77 19.73
C PRO A 315 1.95 -11.24 18.29
N VAL A 316 2.96 -10.81 17.54
CA VAL A 316 3.23 -11.35 16.21
C VAL A 316 3.71 -12.80 16.33
N THR A 317 3.29 -13.62 15.38
CA THR A 317 3.74 -15.01 15.27
C THR A 317 4.60 -15.18 14.01
N SER A 318 5.38 -16.26 13.96
CA SER A 318 6.21 -16.59 12.79
C SER A 318 6.35 -18.09 12.71
N SER A 319 5.91 -18.70 11.61
CA SER A 319 6.05 -20.15 11.39
C SER A 319 5.95 -20.53 9.91
N GLY A 320 6.42 -21.72 9.57
CA GLY A 320 6.44 -22.25 8.23
C GLY A 320 7.71 -21.88 7.45
N ASN A 321 7.76 -22.27 6.17
CA ASN A 321 8.88 -22.00 5.28
C ASN A 321 8.33 -21.40 3.97
N ARG A 322 8.87 -20.27 3.55
CA ARG A 322 8.43 -19.54 2.37
C ARG A 322 9.31 -19.77 1.14
N GLN A 323 10.60 -20.09 1.34
CA GLN A 323 11.59 -20.04 0.25
C GLN A 323 11.25 -20.94 -0.93
N ALA A 324 10.86 -22.18 -0.66
CA ALA A 324 10.47 -23.13 -1.70
C ALA A 324 9.24 -22.66 -2.48
N ALA A 325 8.24 -22.10 -1.79
CA ALA A 325 7.01 -21.63 -2.41
C ALA A 325 7.27 -20.41 -3.31
N VAL A 326 8.11 -19.47 -2.86
CA VAL A 326 8.52 -18.31 -3.68
C VAL A 326 9.32 -18.78 -4.92
N GLN A 327 10.27 -19.70 -4.75
CA GLN A 327 11.07 -20.22 -5.86
C GLN A 327 10.20 -20.94 -6.91
N GLN A 328 9.21 -21.73 -6.47
CA GLN A 328 8.24 -22.35 -7.37
C GLN A 328 7.38 -21.30 -8.10
N GLY A 329 6.96 -20.25 -7.40
CA GLY A 329 6.23 -19.12 -8.00
C GLY A 329 7.04 -18.41 -9.08
N ILE A 330 8.34 -18.21 -8.87
CA ILE A 330 9.27 -17.65 -9.86
C ILE A 330 9.36 -18.54 -11.10
N GLU A 331 9.52 -19.85 -10.92
CA GLU A 331 9.61 -20.84 -12.00
C GLU A 331 8.30 -20.98 -12.79
N ALA A 332 7.17 -20.70 -12.14
CA ALA A 332 5.84 -20.71 -12.73
C ALA A 332 5.43 -19.37 -13.35
N TYR A 333 6.22 -18.32 -13.18
CA TYR A 333 5.85 -16.94 -13.56
C TYR A 333 5.39 -16.81 -15.03
N ASP A 334 6.00 -17.57 -15.94
CA ASP A 334 5.65 -17.58 -17.35
C ASP A 334 4.58 -18.61 -17.73
N LYS A 335 4.24 -19.48 -16.77
CA LYS A 335 3.27 -20.54 -16.98
C LYS A 335 1.90 -20.07 -16.48
N ALA A 336 1.30 -19.12 -17.22
CA ALA A 336 -0.08 -18.73 -16.93
C ALA A 336 -0.98 -19.96 -17.14
N VAL A 337 -1.46 -20.55 -16.05
CA VAL A 337 -2.31 -21.77 -16.07
C VAL A 337 -3.54 -21.52 -15.23
N LYS A 338 -4.69 -21.90 -15.76
CA LYS A 338 -5.91 -22.04 -14.97
C LYS A 338 -5.98 -23.46 -14.43
N LEU A 339 -5.86 -23.63 -13.13
CA LEU A 339 -6.01 -24.94 -12.50
C LEU A 339 -7.49 -25.34 -12.39
N PRO A 340 -7.82 -26.65 -12.51
CA PRO A 340 -9.13 -27.14 -12.13
C PRO A 340 -9.44 -26.79 -10.66
N LEU A 341 -10.70 -26.43 -10.39
CA LEU A 341 -11.10 -25.91 -9.06
C LEU A 341 -10.77 -26.89 -7.92
N TRP A 342 -11.00 -28.21 -8.13
CA TRP A 342 -10.70 -29.22 -7.11
C TRP A 342 -9.21 -29.27 -6.76
N LEU A 343 -8.32 -29.12 -7.75
CA LEU A 343 -6.88 -29.10 -7.54
C LEU A 343 -6.43 -27.80 -6.84
N ALA A 344 -7.00 -26.66 -7.25
CA ALA A 344 -6.77 -25.38 -6.61
C ALA A 344 -7.19 -25.40 -5.12
N GLN A 345 -8.32 -26.03 -4.80
CA GLN A 345 -8.78 -26.22 -3.42
C GLN A 345 -7.84 -27.13 -2.62
N LEU A 346 -7.39 -28.23 -3.20
CA LEU A 346 -6.47 -29.16 -2.55
C LEU A 346 -5.14 -28.47 -2.23
N ILE A 347 -4.56 -27.76 -3.21
CA ILE A 347 -3.34 -26.98 -3.01
C ILE A 347 -3.55 -25.94 -1.92
N GLY A 348 -4.68 -25.21 -1.95
CA GLY A 348 -5.04 -24.24 -0.93
C GLY A 348 -5.04 -24.83 0.49
N LEU A 349 -5.66 -25.98 0.68
CA LEU A 349 -5.69 -26.69 1.98
C LEU A 349 -4.29 -27.09 2.45
N VAL A 350 -3.44 -27.59 1.57
CA VAL A 350 -2.05 -27.96 1.91
C VAL A 350 -1.24 -26.73 2.33
N VAL A 351 -1.35 -25.64 1.54
CA VAL A 351 -0.62 -24.40 1.83
C VAL A 351 -1.17 -23.71 3.09
N GLU A 352 -2.48 -23.73 3.31
CA GLU A 352 -3.08 -23.24 4.54
C GLU A 352 -2.56 -23.98 5.78
N ARG A 353 -2.35 -25.30 5.69
CA ARG A 353 -1.90 -26.10 6.83
C ARG A 353 -0.39 -26.00 7.06
N PHE A 354 0.42 -26.02 6.02
CA PHE A 354 1.88 -26.16 6.09
C PHE A 354 2.65 -24.92 5.58
N GLY A 355 1.98 -23.98 4.98
CA GLY A 355 2.58 -22.77 4.43
C GLY A 355 3.01 -21.75 5.48
N PRO A 356 3.64 -20.66 5.04
CA PRO A 356 4.10 -19.60 5.91
C PRO A 356 2.93 -18.90 6.62
N LYS A 357 3.11 -18.54 7.90
CA LYS A 357 2.15 -17.81 8.71
C LYS A 357 2.81 -16.70 9.51
N GLY A 358 2.03 -15.69 9.86
CA GLY A 358 2.53 -14.53 10.61
C GLY A 358 3.60 -13.77 9.85
N LEU A 359 4.73 -13.48 10.50
CA LEU A 359 5.89 -12.80 9.87
C LEU A 359 6.39 -13.53 8.62
N GLU A 360 6.41 -14.86 8.64
CA GLU A 360 6.82 -15.64 7.47
C GLU A 360 5.87 -15.46 6.28
N TYR A 361 4.56 -15.31 6.51
CA TYR A 361 3.62 -14.97 5.43
C TYR A 361 3.85 -13.54 4.91
N GLY A 362 4.12 -12.59 5.80
CA GLY A 362 4.51 -11.23 5.42
C GLY A 362 5.76 -11.22 4.54
N ARG A 363 6.80 -11.96 4.95
CA ARG A 363 8.02 -12.11 4.15
C ARG A 363 7.76 -12.86 2.84
N PHE A 364 6.92 -13.90 2.84
CA PHE A 364 6.50 -14.60 1.61
C PHE A 364 5.86 -13.64 0.61
N SER A 365 4.96 -12.78 1.09
CA SER A 365 4.28 -11.80 0.24
C SER A 365 5.26 -10.79 -0.35
N ILE A 366 6.22 -10.31 0.46
CA ILE A 366 7.26 -9.37 0.02
C ILE A 366 8.21 -10.04 -0.99
N ASP A 367 8.69 -11.24 -0.70
CA ASP A 367 9.56 -12.00 -1.60
C ASP A 367 8.89 -12.23 -2.97
N SER A 368 7.64 -12.68 -2.96
CA SER A 368 6.85 -12.93 -4.17
C SER A 368 6.61 -11.64 -4.96
N HIS A 369 6.29 -10.56 -4.28
CA HIS A 369 6.06 -9.25 -4.88
C HIS A 369 7.35 -8.70 -5.52
N PHE A 370 8.47 -8.71 -4.80
CA PHE A 370 9.73 -8.14 -5.28
C PHE A 370 10.35 -8.96 -6.41
N THR A 371 10.31 -10.29 -6.33
CA THR A 371 10.82 -11.16 -7.39
C THR A 371 9.98 -11.05 -8.66
N ARG A 372 8.65 -11.01 -8.55
CA ARG A 372 7.75 -10.76 -9.67
C ARG A 372 8.02 -9.40 -10.32
N ASN A 373 8.13 -8.35 -9.53
CA ASN A 373 8.36 -6.99 -10.02
C ASN A 373 9.74 -6.84 -10.68
N ALA A 374 10.77 -7.49 -10.13
CA ALA A 374 12.10 -7.52 -10.76
C ALA A 374 12.06 -8.24 -12.12
N LEU A 375 11.35 -9.37 -12.23
CA LEU A 375 11.17 -10.07 -13.50
C LEU A 375 10.40 -9.22 -14.51
N TRP A 376 9.34 -8.54 -14.07
CA TRP A 376 8.56 -7.66 -14.94
C TRP A 376 9.40 -6.48 -15.45
N LEU A 377 10.13 -5.79 -14.56
CA LEU A 377 11.04 -4.71 -14.94
C LEU A 377 12.13 -5.19 -15.92
N ARG A 378 12.73 -6.35 -15.65
CA ARG A 378 13.77 -6.91 -16.55
C ARG A 378 13.26 -7.08 -17.97
N ARG A 379 11.99 -7.41 -18.17
CA ARG A 379 11.39 -7.62 -19.49
C ARG A 379 10.91 -6.34 -20.16
N ASN A 380 10.31 -5.44 -19.39
CA ASN A 380 9.61 -4.30 -19.94
C ASN A 380 10.43 -3.01 -19.86
N HIS A 381 11.33 -2.89 -18.86
CA HIS A 381 12.13 -1.70 -18.57
C HIS A 381 13.54 -2.07 -18.10
N PRO A 382 14.33 -2.84 -18.89
CA PRO A 382 15.66 -3.29 -18.48
C PRO A 382 16.61 -2.12 -18.13
N GLU A 383 16.43 -0.96 -18.75
CA GLU A 383 17.20 0.25 -18.51
C GLU A 383 16.98 0.85 -17.10
N LYS A 384 15.93 0.42 -16.39
CA LYS A 384 15.58 0.92 -15.05
C LYS A 384 16.02 0.01 -13.92
N LEU A 385 16.44 -1.21 -14.19
CA LEU A 385 16.71 -2.23 -13.16
C LEU A 385 17.62 -1.72 -12.05
N GLU A 386 18.77 -1.16 -12.42
CA GLU A 386 19.81 -0.77 -11.47
C GLU A 386 19.41 0.44 -10.63
N ALA A 387 18.77 1.44 -11.24
CA ALA A 387 18.39 2.67 -10.59
C ALA A 387 17.04 2.59 -9.85
N HIS A 388 16.19 1.62 -10.20
CA HIS A 388 14.82 1.56 -9.72
C HIS A 388 14.60 0.59 -8.56
N ILE A 389 15.38 -0.51 -8.49
CA ILE A 389 15.27 -1.48 -7.40
C ILE A 389 16.10 -1.00 -6.20
N PRO A 390 15.49 -0.73 -5.04
CA PRO A 390 16.24 -0.26 -3.87
C PRO A 390 17.12 -1.38 -3.27
N ALA A 391 18.17 -0.98 -2.55
CA ALA A 391 19.18 -1.89 -2.00
C ALA A 391 18.59 -3.04 -1.17
N PHE A 392 17.60 -2.75 -0.32
CA PHE A 392 16.93 -3.79 0.48
C PHE A 392 16.19 -4.80 -0.42
N ALA A 393 15.55 -4.35 -1.49
CA ALA A 393 14.86 -5.24 -2.41
C ALA A 393 15.86 -6.07 -3.23
N GLN A 394 16.99 -5.48 -3.64
CA GLN A 394 18.08 -6.23 -4.30
C GLN A 394 18.60 -7.34 -3.37
N LYS A 395 18.83 -7.03 -2.07
CA LYS A 395 19.28 -8.02 -1.08
C LYS A 395 18.26 -9.15 -0.88
N ILE A 396 16.96 -8.85 -0.88
CA ILE A 396 15.89 -9.85 -0.80
C ILE A 396 15.86 -10.71 -2.07
N ILE A 397 15.83 -10.08 -3.24
CA ILE A 397 15.76 -10.76 -4.55
C ILE A 397 16.96 -11.67 -4.76
N SER A 398 18.16 -11.29 -4.31
CA SER A 398 19.40 -12.10 -4.44
C SER A 398 19.34 -13.44 -3.70
N ARG A 399 18.38 -13.63 -2.79
CA ARG A 399 18.12 -14.91 -2.11
C ARG A 399 17.48 -15.97 -3.04
N TYR A 400 17.05 -15.56 -4.23
CA TYR A 400 16.30 -16.39 -5.19
C TYR A 400 17.00 -16.49 -6.54
N ARG A 401 16.75 -17.61 -7.22
CA ARG A 401 17.25 -17.83 -8.59
C ARG A 401 16.22 -17.32 -9.58
N LEU A 402 16.47 -16.15 -10.14
CA LEU A 402 15.65 -15.64 -11.23
C LEU A 402 16.02 -16.31 -12.56
N PRO A 403 15.06 -16.66 -13.44
CA PRO A 403 15.36 -17.18 -14.77
C PRO A 403 16.24 -16.18 -15.55
N LYS A 404 17.16 -16.72 -16.34
CA LYS A 404 17.89 -15.93 -17.33
C LYS A 404 16.90 -15.55 -18.42
N THR A 405 16.80 -14.27 -18.74
CA THR A 405 16.02 -13.76 -19.88
C THR A 405 16.67 -14.15 -21.18
#